data_6029a97ffe9e770f6a794f5e51452bc7
#
_entry.id   6029a97ffe9e770f6a794f5e51452bc7
#
_cell.length_a   1.000
_cell.length_b   1.000
_cell.length_c   1.000
_cell.angle_alpha   90.00
_cell.angle_beta   90.00
_cell.angle_gamma   90.00
#
_symmetry.space_group_name_H-M   'P 1'
#
loop_
_entity.id
_entity.type
_entity.pdbx_description
1 polymer ?
#
loop_
_entity_poly.entity_id
_entity_poly.type
_entity_poly.pdbx_seq_one_letter_code
_entity_poly.pdbx_strand_id
1 'polypeptide(L)'
;MIGTSDFIVLWDNAYAVHDFKSSKKLSSIQEISQELNTFDNVATFGSTSKITFAGGGIAFLGASDKLMSLFLDYFSKFNFSPDKVNQARHVKFLKNRKGIEAHMKKLAALIKPKFELVDKYLNSLPEGLASWTKPTGGYFVSFDSKPGQASKIFDLCKTAGLNLTPIGSAFPYRRDQENSNIRIAPTYVSIEELEKAMQIFVCCVKLADEMEKNLIS
;
A
#
# COMPACT_ATOMS: atom_id res chain seq x y z
N MET A 1 15.43 20.74 1.44
CA MET A 1 16.45 21.09 0.44
C MET A 1 17.04 19.79 -0.09
N ILE A 2 16.75 19.41 -1.32
CA ILE A 2 17.48 18.36 -2.02
C ILE A 2 18.66 19.11 -2.66
N GLY A 3 19.76 19.21 -1.92
CA GLY A 3 21.00 19.78 -2.44
C GLY A 3 21.58 18.91 -3.55
N THR A 4 22.61 19.36 -4.22
CA THR A 4 23.38 18.67 -5.27
C THR A 4 23.96 17.36 -4.73
N SER A 5 23.13 16.34 -4.62
CA SER A 5 23.49 15.06 -3.99
C SER A 5 23.48 13.95 -5.05
N ASP A 6 24.43 13.04 -4.92
CA ASP A 6 24.63 11.87 -5.79
C ASP A 6 23.57 10.78 -5.58
N PHE A 7 22.29 11.15 -5.40
CA PHE A 7 21.22 10.17 -5.24
C PHE A 7 20.13 10.32 -6.31
N ILE A 8 19.42 9.23 -6.58
CA ILE A 8 18.25 9.16 -7.44
C ILE A 8 17.04 8.80 -6.58
N VAL A 9 15.95 9.55 -6.76
CA VAL A 9 14.63 9.22 -6.18
C VAL A 9 13.90 8.28 -7.11
N LEU A 10 13.62 7.07 -6.66
CA LEU A 10 12.74 6.12 -7.31
C LEU A 10 11.32 6.28 -6.76
N TRP A 11 10.47 7.01 -7.48
CA TRP A 11 9.10 7.28 -7.08
C TRP A 11 8.17 6.18 -7.57
N ASP A 12 7.89 5.20 -6.72
CA ASP A 12 6.93 4.13 -7.01
C ASP A 12 5.50 4.64 -6.79
N ASN A 13 4.80 4.92 -7.89
CA ASN A 13 3.45 5.46 -7.91
C ASN A 13 2.41 4.43 -8.41
N ALA A 14 2.60 3.17 -8.05
CA ALA A 14 1.73 2.07 -8.48
C ALA A 14 0.27 2.21 -7.98
N TYR A 15 0.02 3.04 -6.98
CA TYR A 15 -1.30 3.26 -6.38
C TYR A 15 -1.94 4.61 -6.72
N ALA A 16 -1.42 5.34 -7.69
CA ALA A 16 -1.83 6.71 -8.03
C ALA A 16 -3.33 6.93 -8.29
N VAL A 17 -4.07 5.88 -8.68
CA VAL A 17 -5.49 5.96 -9.08
C VAL A 17 -6.42 5.12 -8.18
N HIS A 18 -5.97 4.78 -6.97
CA HIS A 18 -6.69 3.87 -6.08
C HIS A 18 -7.46 4.57 -4.97
N ASP A 19 -7.86 5.82 -5.20
CA ASP A 19 -8.69 6.56 -4.25
C ASP A 19 -10.13 6.03 -4.23
N PHE A 20 -10.68 5.80 -3.05
CA PHE A 20 -12.08 5.40 -2.82
C PHE A 20 -12.87 6.46 -2.03
N LYS A 21 -12.20 7.49 -1.54
CA LYS A 21 -12.80 8.71 -0.99
C LYS A 21 -12.21 9.91 -1.72
N SER A 22 -12.92 11.04 -1.73
CA SER A 22 -12.35 12.30 -2.20
C SER A 22 -11.14 12.64 -1.32
N SER A 23 -9.97 12.67 -1.92
CA SER A 23 -8.72 13.01 -1.25
C SER A 23 -8.12 14.29 -1.84
N LYS A 24 -7.29 14.96 -1.06
CA LYS A 24 -6.47 16.05 -1.59
C LYS A 24 -5.49 15.45 -2.61
N LYS A 25 -5.50 15.98 -3.84
CA LYS A 25 -4.58 15.54 -4.87
C LYS A 25 -3.14 15.75 -4.39
N LEU A 26 -2.34 14.71 -4.48
CA LEU A 26 -0.89 14.81 -4.21
C LEU A 26 -0.22 15.70 -5.26
N SER A 27 0.76 16.48 -4.83
CA SER A 27 1.59 17.24 -5.74
C SER A 27 2.41 16.31 -6.65
N SER A 28 2.61 16.73 -7.90
CA SER A 28 3.42 15.97 -8.85
C SER A 28 4.90 16.05 -8.48
N ILE A 29 5.53 14.93 -8.20
CA ILE A 29 6.98 14.87 -7.94
C ILE A 29 7.77 15.38 -9.15
N GLN A 30 7.25 15.18 -10.37
CA GLN A 30 7.90 15.65 -11.59
C GLN A 30 7.84 17.18 -11.71
N GLU A 31 6.66 17.78 -11.46
CA GLU A 31 6.52 19.24 -11.46
C GLU A 31 7.43 19.88 -10.41
N ILE A 32 7.41 19.37 -9.19
CA ILE A 32 8.29 19.85 -8.10
C ILE A 32 9.77 19.72 -8.47
N SER A 33 10.17 18.57 -9.05
CA SER A 33 11.58 18.37 -9.42
C SER A 33 12.03 19.27 -10.56
N GLN A 34 11.15 19.65 -11.48
CA GLN A 34 11.42 20.65 -12.52
C GLN A 34 11.58 22.04 -11.90
N GLU A 35 10.69 22.47 -11.02
CA GLU A 35 10.77 23.75 -10.30
C GLU A 35 12.07 23.88 -9.49
N LEU A 36 12.52 22.76 -8.90
CA LEU A 36 13.75 22.70 -8.09
C LEU A 36 15.03 22.42 -8.92
N ASN A 37 14.94 22.32 -10.25
CA ASN A 37 16.04 21.93 -11.12
C ASN A 37 16.72 20.60 -10.73
N THR A 38 15.92 19.63 -10.24
CA THR A 38 16.38 18.30 -9.83
C THR A 38 15.71 17.17 -10.63
N PHE A 39 15.15 17.49 -11.81
CA PHE A 39 14.43 16.52 -12.63
C PHE A 39 15.30 15.33 -13.08
N ASP A 40 16.60 15.55 -13.25
CA ASP A 40 17.58 14.50 -13.55
C ASP A 40 17.83 13.51 -12.38
N ASN A 41 17.26 13.78 -11.21
CA ASN A 41 17.39 12.93 -10.04
C ASN A 41 16.10 12.15 -9.73
N VAL A 42 15.06 12.21 -10.58
CA VAL A 42 13.75 11.60 -10.30
C VAL A 42 13.35 10.63 -11.41
N ALA A 43 13.11 9.39 -11.03
CA ALA A 43 12.48 8.36 -11.87
C ALA A 43 11.13 7.96 -11.27
N THR A 44 10.06 8.05 -12.06
CA THR A 44 8.69 7.73 -11.64
C THR A 44 8.25 6.43 -12.26
N PHE A 45 7.70 5.54 -11.44
CA PHE A 45 7.17 4.25 -11.86
C PHE A 45 5.65 4.21 -11.69
N GLY A 46 4.99 3.56 -12.63
CA GLY A 46 3.57 3.25 -12.56
C GLY A 46 3.32 1.80 -12.98
N SER A 47 2.19 1.25 -12.58
CA SER A 47 1.83 -0.13 -12.92
C SER A 47 0.32 -0.32 -13.01
N THR A 48 -0.11 -1.23 -13.88
CA THR A 48 -1.50 -1.69 -13.96
C THR A 48 -1.75 -2.97 -13.15
N SER A 49 -0.75 -3.52 -12.46
CA SER A 49 -0.87 -4.80 -11.72
C SER A 49 -1.96 -4.79 -10.66
N LYS A 50 -2.26 -3.63 -10.09
CA LYS A 50 -3.35 -3.44 -9.12
C LYS A 50 -4.63 -2.87 -9.75
N ILE A 51 -4.58 -2.49 -11.03
CA ILE A 51 -5.70 -1.93 -11.80
C ILE A 51 -6.44 -3.04 -12.54
N THR A 52 -5.71 -3.96 -13.18
CA THR A 52 -6.26 -5.05 -14.00
C THR A 52 -6.12 -6.39 -13.29
N PHE A 53 -5.01 -7.10 -13.49
CA PHE A 53 -4.76 -8.39 -12.82
C PHE A 53 -3.28 -8.56 -12.53
N ALA A 54 -2.98 -9.14 -11.38
CA ALA A 54 -1.62 -9.44 -10.94
C ALA A 54 -0.95 -10.44 -11.89
N GLY A 55 0.36 -10.26 -12.11
CA GLY A 55 1.13 -11.11 -13.01
C GLY A 55 0.97 -10.80 -14.50
N GLY A 56 -0.09 -10.10 -14.90
CA GLY A 56 -0.32 -9.66 -16.26
C GLY A 56 -0.33 -8.14 -16.44
N GLY A 57 0.16 -7.39 -15.45
CA GLY A 57 0.20 -5.93 -15.52
C GLY A 57 1.23 -5.40 -16.51
N ILE A 58 1.12 -4.10 -16.79
CA ILE A 58 2.09 -3.32 -17.54
C ILE A 58 2.73 -2.34 -16.57
N ALA A 59 4.05 -2.17 -16.64
CA ALA A 59 4.78 -1.14 -15.91
C ALA A 59 5.16 0.02 -16.83
N PHE A 60 5.28 1.20 -16.25
CA PHE A 60 5.68 2.43 -16.91
C PHE A 60 6.83 3.07 -16.15
N LEU A 61 7.78 3.62 -16.89
CA LEU A 61 8.87 4.44 -16.35
C LEU A 61 8.83 5.80 -17.01
N GLY A 62 8.87 6.85 -16.22
CA GLY A 62 9.03 8.24 -16.68
C GLY A 62 10.20 8.88 -15.94
N ALA A 63 11.12 9.50 -16.69
CA ALA A 63 12.29 10.19 -16.15
C ALA A 63 12.81 11.21 -17.16
N SER A 64 13.87 11.96 -16.81
CA SER A 64 14.56 12.82 -17.77
C SER A 64 15.26 12.01 -18.86
N ASP A 65 15.58 12.65 -19.99
CA ASP A 65 16.29 12.02 -21.12
C ASP A 65 17.63 11.41 -20.67
N LYS A 66 18.31 12.04 -19.73
CA LYS A 66 19.55 11.56 -19.14
C LYS A 66 19.36 10.22 -18.43
N LEU A 67 18.38 10.12 -17.51
CA LEU A 67 18.08 8.88 -16.80
C LEU A 67 17.49 7.82 -17.73
N MET A 68 16.64 8.22 -18.69
CA MET A 68 16.09 7.30 -19.69
C MET A 68 17.16 6.71 -20.58
N SER A 69 18.15 7.50 -21.02
CA SER A 69 19.27 6.99 -21.81
C SER A 69 20.09 5.93 -21.05
N LEU A 70 20.40 6.19 -19.77
CA LEU A 70 21.08 5.23 -18.90
C LEU A 70 20.27 3.93 -18.72
N PHE A 71 18.96 4.07 -18.45
CA PHE A 71 18.07 2.96 -18.30
C PHE A 71 18.00 2.11 -19.57
N LEU A 72 17.80 2.73 -20.73
CA LEU A 72 17.64 2.03 -22.01
C LEU A 72 18.93 1.34 -22.45
N ASP A 73 20.09 1.95 -22.24
CA ASP A 73 21.38 1.30 -22.51
C ASP A 73 21.55 0.01 -21.74
N TYR A 74 21.16 0.01 -20.46
CA TYR A 74 21.21 -1.19 -19.64
C TYR A 74 20.09 -2.19 -19.99
N PHE A 75 18.85 -1.72 -20.09
CA PHE A 75 17.66 -2.55 -20.27
C PHE A 75 17.66 -3.28 -21.61
N SER A 76 18.16 -2.65 -22.70
CA SER A 76 18.25 -3.26 -24.03
C SER A 76 19.17 -4.49 -24.11
N LYS A 77 20.06 -4.68 -23.13
CA LYS A 77 20.99 -5.83 -23.10
C LYS A 77 20.31 -7.13 -22.67
N PHE A 78 19.18 -7.08 -21.99
CA PHE A 78 18.46 -8.27 -21.53
C PHE A 78 16.96 -8.29 -21.87
N ASN A 79 16.40 -7.20 -22.39
CA ASN A 79 15.01 -7.17 -22.82
C ASN A 79 14.89 -6.55 -24.21
N PHE A 80 14.68 -7.39 -25.21
CA PHE A 80 14.56 -6.94 -26.61
C PHE A 80 13.24 -6.26 -26.92
N SER A 81 12.14 -6.67 -26.25
CA SER A 81 10.81 -6.12 -26.49
C SER A 81 9.86 -6.44 -25.35
N PRO A 82 9.07 -5.46 -24.89
CA PRO A 82 7.96 -5.74 -23.99
C PRO A 82 6.87 -6.56 -24.68
N ASP A 83 6.04 -7.25 -23.91
CA ASP A 83 4.91 -8.03 -24.40
C ASP A 83 3.86 -7.12 -25.08
N LYS A 84 3.93 -7.07 -26.41
CA LYS A 84 3.03 -6.26 -27.26
C LYS A 84 1.59 -6.74 -27.21
N VAL A 85 1.35 -8.04 -27.05
CA VAL A 85 0.00 -8.63 -26.95
C VAL A 85 -0.64 -8.19 -25.65
N ASN A 86 0.09 -8.22 -24.55
CA ASN A 86 -0.40 -7.75 -23.26
C ASN A 86 -0.67 -6.23 -23.28
N GLN A 87 0.18 -5.44 -23.90
CA GLN A 87 -0.07 -4.01 -24.12
C GLN A 87 -1.39 -3.77 -24.89
N ALA A 88 -1.61 -4.50 -25.99
CA ALA A 88 -2.82 -4.40 -26.79
C ALA A 88 -4.09 -4.81 -25.99
N ARG A 89 -3.99 -5.82 -25.13
CA ARG A 89 -5.08 -6.21 -24.19
C ARG A 89 -5.45 -5.05 -23.27
N HIS A 90 -4.46 -4.39 -22.67
CA HIS A 90 -4.69 -3.25 -21.78
C HIS A 90 -5.31 -2.06 -22.51
N VAL A 91 -4.83 -1.74 -23.71
CA VAL A 91 -5.40 -0.69 -24.55
C VAL A 91 -6.86 -1.02 -24.89
N LYS A 92 -7.16 -2.26 -25.27
CA LYS A 92 -8.52 -2.69 -25.61
C LYS A 92 -9.46 -2.64 -24.41
N PHE A 93 -8.98 -3.01 -23.22
CA PHE A 93 -9.77 -3.05 -21.98
C PHE A 93 -9.98 -1.65 -21.39
N LEU A 94 -8.91 -0.91 -21.17
CA LEU A 94 -8.94 0.40 -20.51
C LEU A 94 -9.31 1.53 -21.46
N LYS A 95 -9.04 1.36 -22.76
CA LYS A 95 -9.32 2.28 -23.86
C LYS A 95 -8.64 3.64 -23.75
N ASN A 96 -8.97 4.43 -22.74
CA ASN A 96 -8.48 5.77 -22.53
C ASN A 96 -8.64 6.18 -21.05
N ARG A 97 -8.26 7.40 -20.71
CA ARG A 97 -8.36 7.94 -19.34
C ARG A 97 -9.76 7.79 -18.75
N LYS A 98 -10.83 8.09 -19.49
CA LYS A 98 -12.21 7.93 -19.01
C LYS A 98 -12.53 6.47 -18.70
N GLY A 99 -12.01 5.54 -19.50
CA GLY A 99 -12.14 4.10 -19.25
C GLY A 99 -11.44 3.66 -17.97
N ILE A 100 -10.22 4.16 -17.72
CA ILE A 100 -9.50 3.93 -16.45
C ILE A 100 -10.29 4.48 -15.28
N GLU A 101 -10.73 5.73 -15.34
CA GLU A 101 -11.49 6.37 -14.27
C GLU A 101 -12.80 5.62 -13.96
N ALA A 102 -13.52 5.17 -14.98
CA ALA A 102 -14.74 4.39 -14.81
C ALA A 102 -14.46 3.00 -14.18
N HIS A 103 -13.37 2.35 -14.57
CA HIS A 103 -12.95 1.09 -13.99
C HIS A 103 -12.53 1.25 -12.52
N MET A 104 -11.74 2.28 -12.21
CA MET A 104 -11.31 2.56 -10.85
C MET A 104 -12.47 2.93 -9.92
N LYS A 105 -13.50 3.62 -10.41
CA LYS A 105 -14.73 3.85 -9.63
C LYS A 105 -15.43 2.54 -9.23
N LYS A 106 -15.45 1.54 -10.12
CA LYS A 106 -16.02 0.22 -9.79
C LYS A 106 -15.19 -0.50 -8.73
N LEU A 107 -13.86 -0.47 -8.85
CA LEU A 107 -12.96 -1.04 -7.83
C LEU A 107 -13.12 -0.32 -6.49
N ALA A 108 -13.19 1.01 -6.48
CA ALA A 108 -13.43 1.81 -5.29
C ALA A 108 -14.73 1.41 -4.57
N ALA A 109 -15.81 1.16 -5.33
CA ALA A 109 -17.09 0.72 -4.77
C ALA A 109 -17.01 -0.66 -4.09
N LEU A 110 -16.13 -1.55 -4.56
CA LEU A 110 -15.88 -2.86 -3.95
C LEU A 110 -14.98 -2.78 -2.70
N ILE A 111 -14.03 -1.87 -2.71
CA ILE A 111 -12.98 -1.77 -1.67
C ILE A 111 -13.45 -0.92 -0.49
N LYS A 112 -14.11 0.20 -0.74
CA LYS A 112 -14.54 1.17 0.28
C LYS A 112 -15.31 0.54 1.45
N PRO A 113 -16.32 -0.33 1.26
CA PRO A 113 -17.04 -0.95 2.37
C PRO A 113 -16.13 -1.78 3.30
N LYS A 114 -15.07 -2.38 2.76
CA LYS A 114 -14.12 -3.16 3.54
C LYS A 114 -13.30 -2.28 4.48
N PHE A 115 -12.88 -1.11 4.02
CA PHE A 115 -12.18 -0.14 4.88
C PHE A 115 -13.11 0.47 5.93
N GLU A 116 -14.37 0.72 5.59
CA GLU A 116 -15.37 1.18 6.54
C GLU A 116 -15.65 0.14 7.63
N LEU A 117 -15.67 -1.14 7.27
CA LEU A 117 -15.82 -2.25 8.21
C LEU A 117 -14.61 -2.33 9.15
N VAL A 118 -13.38 -2.25 8.63
CA VAL A 118 -12.16 -2.22 9.47
C VAL A 118 -12.22 -1.05 10.45
N ASP A 119 -12.50 0.17 9.99
CA ASP A 119 -12.57 1.36 10.85
C ASP A 119 -13.66 1.21 11.93
N LYS A 120 -14.83 0.65 11.58
CA LYS A 120 -15.90 0.32 12.54
C LYS A 120 -15.41 -0.56 13.69
N TYR A 121 -14.70 -1.64 13.39
CA TYR A 121 -14.20 -2.56 14.41
C TYR A 121 -13.05 -1.97 15.23
N LEU A 122 -12.12 -1.27 14.59
CA LEU A 122 -11.03 -0.61 15.30
C LEU A 122 -11.54 0.50 16.24
N ASN A 123 -12.57 1.25 15.87
CA ASN A 123 -13.20 2.23 16.74
C ASN A 123 -13.91 1.60 17.96
N SER A 124 -14.06 0.26 18.03
CA SER A 124 -14.58 -0.43 19.22
C SER A 124 -13.50 -0.75 20.25
N LEU A 125 -12.24 -0.45 19.96
CA LEU A 125 -11.15 -0.56 20.93
C LEU A 125 -11.23 0.54 21.97
N PRO A 126 -10.84 0.28 23.23
CA PRO A 126 -10.69 1.32 24.24
C PRO A 126 -9.76 2.44 23.78
N GLU A 127 -10.07 3.67 24.20
CA GLU A 127 -9.24 4.84 23.89
C GLU A 127 -7.81 4.64 24.46
N GLY A 128 -6.80 5.03 23.68
CA GLY A 128 -5.39 4.91 24.03
C GLY A 128 -4.79 3.49 23.91
N LEU A 129 -5.59 2.49 23.52
CA LEU A 129 -5.08 1.14 23.33
C LEU A 129 -4.29 0.95 22.04
N ALA A 130 -4.68 1.64 20.99
CA ALA A 130 -4.04 1.58 19.69
C ALA A 130 -4.33 2.86 18.87
N SER A 131 -3.59 3.03 17.80
CA SER A 131 -3.87 4.03 16.77
C SER A 131 -3.83 3.38 15.38
N TRP A 132 -4.48 4.02 14.40
CA TRP A 132 -4.46 3.50 13.03
C TRP A 132 -4.68 4.61 12.01
N THR A 133 -4.16 4.38 10.80
CA THR A 133 -4.42 5.27 9.68
C THR A 133 -5.86 5.15 9.18
N LYS A 134 -6.43 6.27 8.69
CA LYS A 134 -7.73 6.30 8.00
C LYS A 134 -7.50 6.62 6.52
N PRO A 135 -7.10 5.65 5.71
CA PRO A 135 -6.74 5.89 4.32
C PRO A 135 -7.95 6.32 3.49
N THR A 136 -7.69 7.15 2.49
CA THR A 136 -8.68 7.56 1.48
C THR A 136 -8.52 6.80 0.18
N GLY A 137 -7.51 5.93 0.09
CA GLY A 137 -7.17 5.11 -1.05
C GLY A 137 -6.19 3.99 -0.68
N GLY A 138 -5.80 3.20 -1.65
CA GLY A 138 -4.86 2.09 -1.46
C GLY A 138 -5.49 0.81 -0.93
N TYR A 139 -4.66 -0.04 -0.33
CA TYR A 139 -5.02 -1.43 0.03
C TYR A 139 -4.73 -1.80 1.48
N PHE A 140 -4.19 -0.87 2.28
CA PHE A 140 -3.70 -1.18 3.61
C PHE A 140 -4.17 -0.17 4.65
N VAL A 141 -4.33 -0.66 5.89
CA VAL A 141 -4.43 0.17 7.09
C VAL A 141 -3.19 -0.12 7.92
N SER A 142 -2.46 0.92 8.33
CA SER A 142 -1.40 0.82 9.33
C SER A 142 -2.04 0.91 10.71
N PHE A 143 -1.85 -0.13 11.50
CA PHE A 143 -2.33 -0.22 12.87
C PHE A 143 -1.12 -0.25 13.79
N ASP A 144 -1.13 0.58 14.83
CA ASP A 144 -0.07 0.66 15.81
C ASP A 144 -0.67 0.35 17.20
N SER A 145 -0.27 -0.79 17.76
CA SER A 145 -0.55 -1.17 19.14
C SER A 145 0.35 -0.42 20.12
N LYS A 146 0.19 -0.65 21.41
CA LYS A 146 1.21 -0.24 22.38
C LYS A 146 2.56 -0.88 22.02
N PRO A 147 3.69 -0.21 22.35
CA PRO A 147 5.02 -0.76 22.11
C PRO A 147 5.18 -2.15 22.74
N GLY A 148 5.86 -3.05 22.01
CA GLY A 148 6.10 -4.43 22.43
C GLY A 148 4.95 -5.42 22.15
N GLN A 149 3.77 -4.98 21.73
CA GLN A 149 2.59 -5.85 21.63
C GLN A 149 2.32 -6.45 20.25
N ALA A 150 2.89 -5.92 19.16
CA ALA A 150 2.55 -6.39 17.82
C ALA A 150 2.81 -7.88 17.59
N SER A 151 3.96 -8.39 18.03
CA SER A 151 4.29 -9.82 17.92
C SER A 151 3.32 -10.69 18.70
N LYS A 152 2.94 -10.29 19.91
CA LYS A 152 1.99 -11.01 20.76
C LYS A 152 0.60 -11.05 20.13
N ILE A 153 0.11 -9.92 19.61
CA ILE A 153 -1.16 -9.85 18.87
C ILE A 153 -1.12 -10.76 17.65
N PHE A 154 0.00 -10.74 16.90
CA PHE A 154 0.19 -11.60 15.73
C PHE A 154 0.08 -13.09 16.08
N ASP A 155 0.74 -13.53 17.15
CA ASP A 155 0.73 -14.94 17.59
C ASP A 155 -0.65 -15.35 18.10
N LEU A 156 -1.36 -14.49 18.83
CA LEU A 156 -2.75 -14.73 19.26
C LEU A 156 -3.68 -14.87 18.05
N CYS A 157 -3.57 -13.97 17.08
CA CYS A 157 -4.34 -14.04 15.83
C CYS A 157 -4.07 -15.34 15.08
N LYS A 158 -2.79 -15.70 14.93
CA LYS A 158 -2.39 -16.97 14.29
C LYS A 158 -2.96 -18.18 14.98
N THR A 159 -2.92 -18.22 16.31
CA THR A 159 -3.50 -19.30 17.12
C THR A 159 -5.02 -19.39 16.94
N ALA A 160 -5.69 -18.25 16.79
CA ALA A 160 -7.12 -18.17 16.49
C ALA A 160 -7.48 -18.44 15.01
N GLY A 161 -6.50 -18.80 14.17
CA GLY A 161 -6.70 -19.08 12.74
C GLY A 161 -6.72 -17.85 11.84
N LEU A 162 -6.41 -16.66 12.34
CA LEU A 162 -6.31 -15.43 11.56
C LEU A 162 -4.87 -15.18 11.10
N ASN A 163 -4.62 -15.29 9.79
CA ASN A 163 -3.33 -15.01 9.21
C ASN A 163 -3.20 -13.52 8.86
N LEU A 164 -2.28 -12.84 9.51
CA LEU A 164 -1.93 -11.45 9.25
C LEU A 164 -0.68 -11.34 8.36
N THR A 165 -0.44 -10.15 7.84
CA THR A 165 0.85 -9.82 7.21
C THR A 165 1.97 -9.97 8.25
N PRO A 166 3.13 -10.55 7.89
CA PRO A 166 4.24 -10.72 8.85
C PRO A 166 4.66 -9.39 9.50
N ILE A 167 4.92 -9.42 10.80
CA ILE A 167 5.39 -8.26 11.56
C ILE A 167 6.67 -7.68 10.95
N GLY A 168 6.80 -6.36 11.03
CA GLY A 168 7.92 -5.63 10.46
C GLY A 168 7.88 -5.44 8.95
N SER A 169 6.88 -5.99 8.24
CA SER A 169 6.80 -5.91 6.76
C SER A 169 6.66 -4.48 6.21
N ALA A 170 6.31 -3.51 7.04
CA ALA A 170 6.24 -2.09 6.69
C ALA A 170 7.58 -1.34 6.92
N PHE A 171 8.60 -2.02 7.45
CA PHE A 171 9.88 -1.42 7.82
C PHE A 171 11.05 -2.01 7.02
N PRO A 172 12.12 -1.22 6.77
CA PRO A 172 13.35 -1.72 6.20
C PRO A 172 13.90 -2.89 7.04
N TYR A 173 14.42 -3.91 6.35
CA TYR A 173 14.96 -5.12 6.99
C TYR A 173 13.97 -5.86 7.89
N ARG A 174 12.66 -5.56 7.82
CA ARG A 174 11.60 -6.08 8.69
C ARG A 174 11.84 -5.79 10.18
N ARG A 175 12.47 -4.68 10.49
CA ARG A 175 12.79 -4.28 11.86
C ARG A 175 11.89 -3.14 12.31
N ASP A 176 10.82 -3.48 13.02
CA ASP A 176 10.03 -2.54 13.80
C ASP A 176 10.66 -2.46 15.19
N GLN A 177 11.34 -1.35 15.50
CA GLN A 177 12.05 -1.19 16.77
C GLN A 177 11.11 -1.16 17.98
N GLU A 178 9.90 -0.65 17.79
CA GLU A 178 8.89 -0.57 18.84
C GLU A 178 8.04 -1.83 18.95
N ASN A 179 8.11 -2.73 17.97
CA ASN A 179 7.25 -3.91 17.89
C ASN A 179 5.76 -3.55 18.11
N SER A 180 5.30 -2.53 17.41
CA SER A 180 3.94 -1.96 17.55
C SER A 180 3.11 -2.06 16.29
N ASN A 181 3.74 -2.12 15.10
CA ASN A 181 3.04 -1.97 13.83
C ASN A 181 2.52 -3.29 13.25
N ILE A 182 1.27 -3.27 12.84
CA ILE A 182 0.60 -4.35 12.12
C ILE A 182 -0.05 -3.79 10.86
N ARG A 183 0.29 -4.34 9.70
CA ARG A 183 -0.34 -3.98 8.43
C ARG A 183 -1.58 -4.82 8.19
N ILE A 184 -2.75 -4.19 8.17
CA ILE A 184 -4.04 -4.84 7.85
C ILE A 184 -4.30 -4.70 6.36
N ALA A 185 -4.58 -5.82 5.67
CA ALA A 185 -4.84 -5.91 4.23
C ALA A 185 -6.25 -6.45 3.96
N PRO A 186 -7.31 -5.62 4.01
CA PRO A 186 -8.70 -6.09 4.03
C PRO A 186 -9.28 -6.46 2.66
N THR A 187 -8.55 -6.23 1.56
CA THR A 187 -9.16 -6.17 0.23
C THR A 187 -9.42 -7.52 -0.44
N TYR A 188 -8.74 -8.59 -0.01
CA TYR A 188 -8.81 -9.91 -0.65
C TYR A 188 -10.06 -10.71 -0.27
N VAL A 189 -10.38 -10.79 1.00
CA VAL A 189 -11.47 -11.62 1.56
C VAL A 189 -12.86 -11.02 1.30
N SER A 190 -13.92 -11.81 1.42
CA SER A 190 -15.30 -11.32 1.39
C SER A 190 -15.60 -10.39 2.58
N ILE A 191 -16.72 -9.65 2.54
CA ILE A 191 -17.14 -8.80 3.68
C ILE A 191 -17.43 -9.63 4.92
N GLU A 192 -18.08 -10.79 4.75
CA GLU A 192 -18.45 -11.70 5.83
C GLU A 192 -17.21 -12.32 6.51
N GLU A 193 -16.21 -12.71 5.71
CA GLU A 193 -14.93 -13.22 6.22
C GLU A 193 -14.15 -12.11 6.91
N LEU A 194 -14.14 -10.90 6.33
CA LEU A 194 -13.47 -9.74 6.93
C LEU A 194 -14.09 -9.39 8.28
N GLU A 195 -15.41 -9.46 8.39
CA GLU A 195 -16.10 -9.18 9.65
C GLU A 195 -15.65 -10.14 10.76
N LYS A 196 -15.60 -11.44 10.48
CA LYS A 196 -15.09 -12.44 11.41
C LYS A 196 -13.62 -12.20 11.75
N ALA A 197 -12.81 -11.89 10.76
CA ALA A 197 -11.40 -11.58 10.94
C ALA A 197 -11.19 -10.37 11.86
N MET A 198 -11.99 -9.32 11.69
CA MET A 198 -11.90 -8.12 12.54
C MET A 198 -12.40 -8.35 13.96
N GLN A 199 -13.40 -9.21 14.17
CA GLN A 199 -13.83 -9.64 15.50
C GLN A 199 -12.70 -10.35 16.25
N ILE A 200 -12.04 -11.31 15.58
CA ILE A 200 -10.87 -12.02 16.14
C ILE A 200 -9.75 -11.02 16.44
N PHE A 201 -9.42 -10.15 15.47
CA PHE A 201 -8.34 -9.19 15.62
C PHE A 201 -8.52 -8.28 16.84
N VAL A 202 -9.70 -7.66 16.98
CA VAL A 202 -10.02 -6.76 18.10
C VAL A 202 -9.99 -7.53 19.44
N CYS A 203 -10.45 -8.78 19.46
CA CYS A 203 -10.35 -9.64 20.65
C CYS A 203 -8.88 -9.90 21.03
N CYS A 204 -8.04 -10.25 20.07
CA CYS A 204 -6.61 -10.49 20.29
C CYS A 204 -5.86 -9.23 20.77
N VAL A 205 -6.20 -8.04 20.25
CA VAL A 205 -5.63 -6.76 20.72
C VAL A 205 -5.99 -6.52 22.18
N LYS A 206 -7.26 -6.69 22.57
CA LYS A 206 -7.70 -6.55 23.96
C LYS A 206 -7.03 -7.58 24.88
N LEU A 207 -6.95 -8.84 24.45
CA LEU A 207 -6.33 -9.90 25.21
C LEU A 207 -4.83 -9.66 25.45
N ALA A 208 -4.11 -9.17 24.45
CA ALA A 208 -2.70 -8.83 24.58
C ALA A 208 -2.46 -7.76 25.65
N ASP A 209 -3.31 -6.73 25.70
CA ASP A 209 -3.25 -5.67 26.71
C ASP A 209 -3.55 -6.19 28.12
N GLU A 210 -4.58 -7.02 28.28
CA GLU A 210 -4.92 -7.61 29.59
C GLU A 210 -3.82 -8.57 30.10
N MET A 211 -3.22 -9.35 29.22
CA MET A 211 -2.09 -10.22 29.59
C MET A 211 -0.88 -9.43 30.07
N GLU A 212 -0.65 -8.23 29.51
CA GLU A 212 0.45 -7.37 29.96
C GLU A 212 0.18 -6.75 31.33
N LYS A 213 -1.04 -6.27 31.57
CA LYS A 213 -1.45 -5.74 32.88
C LYS A 213 -1.28 -6.78 34.00
N ASN A 214 -1.63 -8.04 33.73
CA ASN A 214 -1.48 -9.13 34.68
C ASN A 214 -0.04 -9.58 34.95
N LEU A 215 0.91 -9.19 34.08
CA LEU A 215 2.35 -9.43 34.30
C LEU A 215 3.02 -8.36 35.17
N ILE A 216 2.39 -7.19 35.27
CA ILE A 216 2.90 -6.01 36.01
C ILE A 216 2.26 -5.93 37.42
N SER A 217 1.13 -6.59 37.62
CA SER A 217 0.44 -6.72 38.93
C SER A 217 1.02 -7.87 39.76
#